data_2ae8b1fe362fc484ea3f56d54f57b77c
#
_entry.id   2ae8b1fe362fc484ea3f56d54f57b77c
#
_cell.length_a   1.000
_cell.length_b   1.000
_cell.length_c   1.000
_cell.angle_alpha   90.00
_cell.angle_beta   90.00
_cell.angle_gamma   90.00
#
_symmetry.space_group_name_H-M   'P 1'
#
loop_
_entity.id
_entity.type
_entity.pdbx_description
1 polymer ?
#
loop_
_entity_poly.entity_id
_entity_poly.type
_entity_poly.pdbx_seq_one_letter_code
_entity_poly.pdbx_strand_id
1 'polypeptide(L)'
;MEGYPRYPLSVGQIRLQKFLADSGVASRRKSEEIILAGRVRVDGKVIRELGTKVDPEISKVEVDGQAISITKTKSYIAFYKPRGILSTMSDPDSRPSLGDYFGGADSRLFHIGRLDKESEGLILLSNDGELAHRATHPSYGLKKKYLVEVEGELEKGQEERVISGVDLEDGLVKADSLKKIRKTNKESSWYEISIHEGRYQIVRRLFEELGHPVLQLIRTEFGPILLGELKAGRSRHLNQVELEKLYNVLSINK
;
A
#
# COMPACT_ATOMS: atom_id res chain seq x y z
N MET A 1 22.59 8.54 -43.00
CA MET A 1 22.07 8.73 -41.65
C MET A 1 22.06 7.37 -40.99
N GLU A 2 23.13 7.05 -40.26
CA GLU A 2 23.33 5.77 -39.60
C GLU A 2 22.55 5.74 -38.30
N GLY A 3 21.65 4.76 -38.20
CA GLY A 3 20.85 4.54 -36.99
C GLY A 3 21.72 4.00 -35.86
N TYR A 4 21.76 4.70 -34.73
CA TYR A 4 22.38 4.23 -33.50
C TYR A 4 21.72 2.91 -33.07
N PRO A 5 22.50 1.87 -32.74
CA PRO A 5 21.95 0.64 -32.20
C PRO A 5 21.32 0.95 -30.83
N ARG A 6 20.02 0.77 -30.74
CA ARG A 6 19.32 0.75 -29.44
C ARG A 6 19.76 -0.52 -28.70
N TYR A 7 20.75 -0.39 -27.82
CA TYR A 7 21.01 -1.42 -26.83
C TYR A 7 19.80 -1.48 -25.89
N PRO A 8 19.08 -2.59 -25.79
CA PRO A 8 18.06 -2.73 -24.76
C PRO A 8 18.75 -2.65 -23.41
N LEU A 9 18.36 -1.69 -22.56
CA LEU A 9 18.68 -1.72 -21.16
C LEU A 9 18.14 -3.07 -20.65
N SER A 10 19.02 -4.04 -20.38
CA SER A 10 18.60 -5.32 -19.85
C SER A 10 17.94 -5.05 -18.50
N VAL A 11 16.64 -5.16 -18.46
CA VAL A 11 15.90 -5.26 -17.19
C VAL A 11 16.40 -6.54 -16.57
N GLY A 12 17.20 -6.43 -15.50
CA GLY A 12 17.89 -7.57 -14.91
C GLY A 12 16.92 -8.71 -14.59
N GLN A 13 17.42 -9.93 -14.51
CA GLN A 13 16.65 -11.11 -14.20
C GLN A 13 15.79 -10.94 -12.95
N ILE A 14 14.51 -11.28 -13.04
CA ILE A 14 13.56 -11.26 -11.92
C ILE A 14 13.13 -12.68 -11.54
N ARG A 15 12.72 -12.89 -10.30
CA ARG A 15 12.18 -14.18 -9.85
C ARG A 15 10.92 -14.53 -10.61
N LEU A 16 10.79 -15.81 -11.02
CA LEU A 16 9.65 -16.31 -11.80
C LEU A 16 8.30 -16.02 -11.13
N GLN A 17 8.16 -16.19 -9.79
CA GLN A 17 6.93 -15.85 -9.09
C GLN A 17 6.62 -14.32 -9.14
N LYS A 18 7.66 -13.49 -9.25
CA LYS A 18 7.45 -12.04 -9.47
C LYS A 18 6.96 -11.78 -10.89
N PHE A 19 7.56 -12.43 -11.89
CA PHE A 19 7.11 -12.35 -13.28
C PHE A 19 5.62 -12.70 -13.41
N LEU A 20 5.20 -13.85 -12.86
CA LEU A 20 3.81 -14.32 -12.90
C LEU A 20 2.86 -13.31 -12.19
N ALA A 21 3.30 -12.74 -11.07
CA ALA A 21 2.50 -11.74 -10.36
C ALA A 21 2.38 -10.43 -11.15
N ASP A 22 3.47 -9.95 -11.75
CA ASP A 22 3.49 -8.73 -12.56
C ASP A 22 2.71 -8.91 -13.89
N SER A 23 2.56 -10.16 -14.35
CA SER A 23 1.72 -10.56 -15.50
C SER A 23 0.24 -10.74 -15.16
N GLY A 24 -0.15 -10.58 -13.89
CA GLY A 24 -1.55 -10.72 -13.47
C GLY A 24 -2.04 -12.15 -13.27
N VAL A 25 -1.18 -13.18 -13.37
CA VAL A 25 -1.55 -14.61 -13.25
C VAL A 25 -2.03 -14.93 -11.84
N ALA A 26 -1.20 -14.62 -10.81
CA ALA A 26 -1.53 -14.92 -9.42
C ALA A 26 -0.74 -14.02 -8.44
N SER A 27 -1.04 -14.05 -7.11
CA SER A 27 -0.14 -13.43 -6.12
C SER A 27 1.21 -14.12 -6.12
N ARG A 28 2.27 -13.48 -5.64
CA ARG A 28 3.60 -14.11 -5.55
C ARG A 28 3.53 -15.47 -4.85
N ARG A 29 2.84 -15.58 -3.71
CA ARG A 29 2.64 -16.85 -2.99
C ARG A 29 1.87 -17.87 -3.81
N LYS A 30 0.76 -17.48 -4.43
CA LYS A 30 -0.01 -18.38 -5.28
C LYS A 30 0.75 -18.76 -6.55
N SER A 31 1.60 -17.89 -7.08
CA SER A 31 2.51 -18.20 -8.19
C SER A 31 3.56 -19.26 -7.80
N GLU A 32 4.05 -19.23 -6.55
CA GLU A 32 4.92 -20.30 -6.04
C GLU A 32 4.23 -21.66 -6.02
N GLU A 33 2.96 -21.72 -5.61
CA GLU A 33 2.16 -22.96 -5.68
C GLU A 33 2.00 -23.45 -7.12
N ILE A 34 1.73 -22.56 -8.08
CA ILE A 34 1.60 -22.86 -9.51
C ILE A 34 2.93 -23.40 -10.07
N ILE A 35 4.07 -22.83 -9.66
CA ILE A 35 5.41 -23.31 -10.05
C ILE A 35 5.66 -24.70 -9.49
N LEU A 36 5.45 -24.92 -8.20
CA LEU A 36 5.63 -26.22 -7.54
C LEU A 36 4.75 -27.32 -8.17
N ALA A 37 3.53 -26.96 -8.58
CA ALA A 37 2.64 -27.87 -9.29
C ALA A 37 3.12 -28.23 -10.72
N GLY A 38 4.20 -27.57 -11.23
CA GLY A 38 4.75 -27.82 -12.56
C GLY A 38 3.89 -27.31 -13.70
N ARG A 39 3.06 -26.32 -13.45
CA ARG A 39 2.16 -25.69 -14.42
C ARG A 39 2.84 -24.59 -15.23
N VAL A 40 4.10 -24.24 -14.89
CA VAL A 40 4.86 -23.18 -15.56
C VAL A 40 5.94 -23.78 -16.44
N ARG A 41 6.05 -23.27 -17.67
CA ARG A 41 7.18 -23.53 -18.56
C ARG A 41 7.97 -22.25 -18.81
N VAL A 42 9.28 -22.37 -18.87
CA VAL A 42 10.18 -21.30 -19.28
C VAL A 42 11.05 -21.85 -20.40
N ASP A 43 11.02 -21.20 -21.56
CA ASP A 43 11.75 -21.61 -22.78
C ASP A 43 11.51 -23.12 -23.11
N GLY A 44 10.25 -23.54 -22.98
CA GLY A 44 9.79 -24.90 -23.25
C GLY A 44 10.05 -25.92 -22.12
N LYS A 45 10.78 -25.59 -21.06
CA LYS A 45 11.09 -26.48 -19.94
C LYS A 45 10.14 -26.28 -18.77
N VAL A 46 9.58 -27.35 -18.21
CA VAL A 46 8.75 -27.29 -17.00
C VAL A 46 9.62 -26.89 -15.80
N ILE A 47 9.20 -25.86 -15.07
CA ILE A 47 9.87 -25.37 -13.86
C ILE A 47 9.05 -25.77 -12.63
N ARG A 48 9.74 -26.33 -11.62
CA ARG A 48 9.19 -26.68 -10.30
C ARG A 48 10.01 -26.09 -9.15
N GLU A 49 11.13 -25.47 -9.47
CA GLU A 49 12.07 -24.94 -8.50
C GLU A 49 11.73 -23.48 -8.15
N LEU A 50 11.57 -23.21 -6.84
CA LEU A 50 11.39 -21.85 -6.34
C LEU A 50 12.71 -21.07 -6.44
N GLY A 51 12.59 -19.75 -6.65
CA GLY A 51 13.76 -18.90 -6.80
C GLY A 51 14.30 -18.82 -8.23
N THR A 52 13.83 -19.65 -9.16
CA THR A 52 14.13 -19.52 -10.59
C THR A 52 13.97 -18.09 -11.07
N LYS A 53 14.94 -17.59 -11.84
CA LYS A 53 14.94 -16.25 -12.41
C LYS A 53 14.71 -16.32 -13.90
N VAL A 54 14.02 -15.33 -14.43
CA VAL A 54 13.73 -15.15 -15.86
C VAL A 54 14.06 -13.73 -16.28
N ASP A 55 14.41 -13.55 -17.52
CA ASP A 55 14.54 -12.24 -18.15
C ASP A 55 13.18 -11.86 -18.75
N PRO A 56 12.53 -10.77 -18.30
CA PRO A 56 11.19 -10.40 -18.76
C PRO A 56 11.10 -10.07 -20.24
N GLU A 57 12.20 -9.68 -20.88
CA GLU A 57 12.25 -9.26 -22.29
C GLU A 57 12.55 -10.43 -23.22
N ILE A 58 13.18 -11.50 -22.72
CA ILE A 58 13.73 -12.59 -23.55
C ILE A 58 13.03 -13.91 -23.28
N SER A 59 12.77 -14.26 -22.01
CA SER A 59 12.26 -15.58 -21.63
C SER A 59 10.81 -15.77 -22.07
N LYS A 60 10.54 -16.90 -22.71
CA LYS A 60 9.17 -17.31 -23.06
C LYS A 60 8.56 -18.06 -21.88
N VAL A 61 7.65 -17.40 -21.18
CA VAL A 61 6.97 -17.98 -20.02
C VAL A 61 5.55 -18.39 -20.40
N GLU A 62 5.19 -19.62 -20.04
CA GLU A 62 3.85 -20.18 -20.25
C GLU A 62 3.28 -20.71 -18.93
N VAL A 63 1.98 -20.56 -18.75
CA VAL A 63 1.21 -21.19 -17.66
C VAL A 63 0.08 -21.99 -18.28
N ASP A 64 0.01 -23.29 -17.96
CA ASP A 64 -0.97 -24.23 -18.54
C ASP A 64 -1.00 -24.19 -20.08
N GLY A 65 0.16 -23.99 -20.71
CA GLY A 65 0.31 -23.90 -22.17
C GLY A 65 -0.06 -22.54 -22.79
N GLN A 66 -0.46 -21.56 -21.99
CA GLN A 66 -0.74 -20.21 -22.47
C GLN A 66 0.47 -19.29 -22.23
N ALA A 67 0.89 -18.59 -23.28
CA ALA A 67 1.98 -17.63 -23.20
C ALA A 67 1.59 -16.42 -22.33
N ILE A 68 2.48 -16.05 -21.43
CA ILE A 68 2.27 -14.96 -20.45
C ILE A 68 3.29 -13.87 -20.68
N SER A 69 2.85 -12.61 -20.62
CA SER A 69 3.69 -11.41 -20.67
C SER A 69 3.36 -10.44 -19.55
N ILE A 70 4.34 -9.62 -19.16
CA ILE A 70 4.12 -8.60 -18.14
C ILE A 70 3.14 -7.55 -18.65
N THR A 71 2.14 -7.22 -17.86
CA THR A 71 1.18 -6.15 -18.15
C THR A 71 1.92 -4.80 -18.16
N LYS A 72 1.99 -4.17 -19.32
CA LYS A 72 2.70 -2.88 -19.50
C LYS A 72 1.92 -1.70 -18.92
N THR A 73 0.59 -1.78 -18.89
CA THR A 73 -0.27 -0.70 -18.37
C THR A 73 -0.31 -0.72 -16.86
N LYS A 74 0.22 0.32 -16.23
CA LYS A 74 0.16 0.52 -14.78
C LYS A 74 -1.12 1.26 -14.39
N SER A 75 -1.69 0.88 -13.27
CA SER A 75 -2.88 1.50 -12.69
C SER A 75 -2.59 1.99 -11.28
N TYR A 76 -3.06 3.19 -10.95
CA TYR A 76 -2.84 3.85 -9.67
C TYR A 76 -4.16 4.46 -9.22
N ILE A 77 -4.69 3.95 -8.12
CA ILE A 77 -6.03 4.30 -7.64
C ILE A 77 -5.94 4.78 -6.20
N ALA A 78 -6.58 5.93 -5.93
CA ALA A 78 -6.91 6.38 -4.59
C ALA A 78 -8.33 5.90 -4.26
N PHE A 79 -8.48 5.29 -3.10
CA PHE A 79 -9.77 4.79 -2.62
C PHE A 79 -10.01 5.27 -1.20
N TYR A 80 -11.22 5.72 -0.90
CA TYR A 80 -11.64 5.95 0.47
C TYR A 80 -12.18 4.62 1.03
N LYS A 81 -11.33 3.92 1.79
CA LYS A 81 -11.74 2.70 2.48
C LYS A 81 -12.74 3.05 3.58
N PRO A 82 -13.97 2.53 3.55
CA PRO A 82 -14.91 2.69 4.66
C PRO A 82 -14.44 1.95 5.93
N ARG A 83 -14.96 2.37 7.08
CA ARG A 83 -14.86 1.61 8.32
C ARG A 83 -15.53 0.23 8.16
N GLY A 84 -15.05 -0.78 8.84
CA GLY A 84 -15.58 -2.15 8.79
C GLY A 84 -15.04 -3.01 7.65
N ILE A 85 -14.27 -2.43 6.70
CA ILE A 85 -13.71 -3.13 5.54
C ILE A 85 -12.28 -3.57 5.81
N LEU A 86 -11.94 -4.82 5.48
CA LEU A 86 -10.59 -5.38 5.60
C LEU A 86 -9.69 -4.90 4.46
N SER A 87 -8.43 -4.56 4.77
CA SER A 87 -7.40 -4.24 3.77
C SER A 87 -6.79 -5.52 3.18
N THR A 88 -7.60 -6.30 2.50
CA THR A 88 -7.19 -7.49 1.73
C THR A 88 -7.97 -7.57 0.41
N MET A 89 -7.36 -8.18 -0.61
CA MET A 89 -8.02 -8.43 -1.90
C MET A 89 -8.79 -9.75 -1.92
N SER A 90 -8.62 -10.59 -0.90
CA SER A 90 -9.33 -11.86 -0.74
C SER A 90 -9.38 -12.20 0.74
N ASP A 91 -10.52 -12.59 1.23
CA ASP A 91 -10.70 -13.03 2.61
C ASP A 91 -11.35 -14.43 2.62
N PRO A 92 -10.74 -15.44 3.28
CA PRO A 92 -11.26 -16.80 3.29
C PRO A 92 -12.59 -16.93 4.04
N ASP A 93 -12.84 -16.02 4.99
CA ASP A 93 -14.07 -16.00 5.81
C ASP A 93 -15.18 -15.14 5.17
N SER A 94 -14.98 -14.68 3.94
CA SER A 94 -15.94 -13.84 3.19
C SER A 94 -16.38 -12.57 3.95
N ARG A 95 -15.51 -12.02 4.80
CA ARG A 95 -15.77 -10.75 5.49
C ARG A 95 -15.58 -9.59 4.49
N PRO A 96 -16.34 -8.48 4.65
CA PRO A 96 -16.21 -7.31 3.78
C PRO A 96 -14.75 -6.84 3.64
N SER A 97 -14.29 -6.70 2.41
CA SER A 97 -12.88 -6.46 2.08
C SER A 97 -12.70 -5.53 0.87
N LEU A 98 -11.48 -5.10 0.58
CA LEU A 98 -11.16 -4.36 -0.63
C LEU A 98 -11.47 -5.18 -1.90
N GLY A 99 -11.41 -6.51 -1.83
CA GLY A 99 -11.76 -7.39 -2.94
C GLY A 99 -13.18 -7.19 -3.45
N ASP A 100 -14.13 -6.85 -2.57
CA ASP A 100 -15.52 -6.62 -2.94
C ASP A 100 -15.71 -5.36 -3.82
N TYR A 101 -14.78 -4.41 -3.72
CA TYR A 101 -14.77 -3.19 -4.54
C TYR A 101 -13.97 -3.33 -5.84
N PHE A 102 -12.97 -4.23 -5.87
CA PHE A 102 -11.98 -4.28 -6.96
C PHE A 102 -11.80 -5.69 -7.56
N GLY A 103 -12.58 -6.68 -7.15
CA GLY A 103 -12.44 -8.08 -7.58
C GLY A 103 -12.74 -8.33 -9.06
N GLY A 104 -13.36 -7.39 -9.78
CA GLY A 104 -13.67 -7.45 -11.21
C GLY A 104 -12.80 -6.53 -12.08
N ALA A 105 -11.71 -5.95 -11.54
CA ALA A 105 -10.85 -5.05 -12.31
C ALA A 105 -10.07 -5.82 -13.39
N ASP A 106 -9.97 -5.23 -14.58
CA ASP A 106 -9.25 -5.79 -15.73
C ASP A 106 -7.75 -6.04 -15.46
N SER A 107 -7.19 -5.34 -14.48
CA SER A 107 -5.81 -5.54 -14.02
C SER A 107 -5.82 -5.95 -12.55
N ARG A 108 -4.95 -6.90 -12.20
CA ARG A 108 -4.79 -7.34 -10.84
C ARG A 108 -4.22 -6.25 -9.94
N LEU A 109 -5.09 -5.60 -9.19
CA LEU A 109 -4.73 -4.60 -8.19
C LEU A 109 -4.34 -5.25 -6.86
N PHE A 110 -3.47 -4.57 -6.11
CA PHE A 110 -3.18 -4.83 -4.70
C PHE A 110 -3.10 -3.51 -3.94
N HIS A 111 -3.37 -3.56 -2.65
CA HIS A 111 -3.33 -2.38 -1.80
C HIS A 111 -1.89 -2.00 -1.44
N ILE A 112 -1.62 -0.71 -1.35
CA ILE A 112 -0.35 -0.12 -0.92
C ILE A 112 -0.46 0.25 0.56
N GLY A 113 0.14 -0.54 1.41
CA GLY A 113 -0.04 -0.45 2.85
C GLY A 113 -1.42 -0.94 3.31
N ARG A 114 -1.72 -0.74 4.57
CA ARG A 114 -2.97 -1.20 5.19
C ARG A 114 -3.60 -0.09 6.01
N LEU A 115 -4.91 -0.19 6.18
CA LEU A 115 -5.70 0.42 7.24
C LEU A 115 -6.38 -0.71 7.99
N ASP A 116 -6.47 -0.59 9.30
CA ASP A 116 -7.20 -1.56 10.12
C ASP A 116 -8.68 -1.55 9.76
N LYS A 117 -9.41 -2.60 10.14
CA LYS A 117 -10.84 -2.73 9.91
C LYS A 117 -11.62 -1.51 10.40
N GLU A 118 -11.29 -1.05 11.62
CA GLU A 118 -11.96 0.08 12.29
C GLU A 118 -11.38 1.46 11.88
N SER A 119 -10.40 1.50 10.99
CA SER A 119 -9.85 2.73 10.44
C SER A 119 -10.37 2.95 9.02
N GLU A 120 -10.52 4.20 8.64
CA GLU A 120 -11.07 4.60 7.36
C GLU A 120 -10.20 5.64 6.63
N GLY A 121 -10.57 6.02 5.43
CA GLY A 121 -9.89 7.04 4.65
C GLY A 121 -9.02 6.50 3.53
N LEU A 122 -8.04 7.29 3.14
CA LEU A 122 -7.25 7.08 1.94
C LEU A 122 -6.40 5.80 2.00
N ILE A 123 -6.62 4.90 1.05
CA ILE A 123 -5.73 3.80 0.72
C ILE A 123 -5.44 3.82 -0.77
N LEU A 124 -4.21 3.48 -1.15
CA LEU A 124 -3.83 3.39 -2.55
C LEU A 124 -3.88 1.93 -3.01
N LEU A 125 -4.28 1.72 -4.27
CA LEU A 125 -4.20 0.43 -4.94
C LEU A 125 -3.42 0.60 -6.25
N SER A 126 -2.67 -0.43 -6.63
CA SER A 126 -1.91 -0.43 -7.88
C SER A 126 -1.59 -1.87 -8.30
N ASN A 127 -1.15 -2.03 -9.55
CA ASN A 127 -0.47 -3.22 -10.06
C ASN A 127 1.05 -2.99 -10.21
N ASP A 128 1.59 -1.88 -9.65
CA ASP A 128 3.00 -1.55 -9.65
C ASP A 128 3.68 -1.99 -8.34
N GLY A 129 4.36 -3.14 -8.39
CA GLY A 129 5.01 -3.72 -7.22
C GLY A 129 6.23 -2.96 -6.71
N GLU A 130 6.90 -2.16 -7.56
CA GLU A 130 8.03 -1.34 -7.14
C GLU A 130 7.55 -0.13 -6.34
N LEU A 131 6.56 0.59 -6.87
CA LEU A 131 5.93 1.70 -6.18
C LEU A 131 5.36 1.24 -4.84
N ALA A 132 4.63 0.12 -4.81
CA ALA A 132 4.06 -0.41 -3.58
C ALA A 132 5.13 -0.75 -2.53
N HIS A 133 6.23 -1.37 -2.95
CA HIS A 133 7.35 -1.70 -2.07
C HIS A 133 7.95 -0.42 -1.46
N ARG A 134 8.32 0.56 -2.28
CA ARG A 134 8.93 1.80 -1.79
C ARG A 134 7.97 2.60 -0.91
N ALA A 135 6.70 2.68 -1.28
CA ALA A 135 5.69 3.43 -0.51
C ALA A 135 5.37 2.81 0.86
N THR A 136 5.67 1.53 1.06
CA THR A 136 5.39 0.83 2.32
C THR A 136 6.63 0.54 3.15
N HIS A 137 7.81 0.55 2.56
CA HIS A 137 9.04 0.22 3.26
C HIS A 137 9.47 1.37 4.19
N PRO A 138 9.82 1.09 5.46
CA PRO A 138 10.13 2.12 6.45
C PRO A 138 11.27 3.07 6.04
N SER A 139 12.28 2.59 5.29
CA SER A 139 13.43 3.40 4.88
C SER A 139 13.09 4.61 4.00
N TYR A 140 11.91 4.60 3.35
CA TYR A 140 11.47 5.75 2.54
C TYR A 140 10.70 6.78 3.37
N GLY A 141 10.34 6.48 4.60
CA GLY A 141 9.75 7.43 5.54
C GLY A 141 8.51 8.16 5.04
N LEU A 142 7.70 7.51 4.19
CA LEU A 142 6.54 8.16 3.59
C LEU A 142 5.52 8.55 4.65
N LYS A 143 5.31 9.85 4.81
CA LYS A 143 4.39 10.40 5.83
C LYS A 143 2.95 10.04 5.54
N LYS A 144 2.20 9.78 6.61
CA LYS A 144 0.76 9.54 6.59
C LYS A 144 0.13 10.52 7.56
N LYS A 145 -0.92 11.21 7.13
CA LYS A 145 -1.64 12.14 7.98
C LYS A 145 -3.03 11.60 8.29
N TYR A 146 -3.44 11.77 9.52
CA TYR A 146 -4.72 11.29 10.02
C TYR A 146 -5.48 12.40 10.74
N LEU A 147 -6.79 12.38 10.56
CA LEU A 147 -7.71 12.98 11.52
C LEU A 147 -8.11 11.90 12.53
N VAL A 148 -7.95 12.21 13.80
CA VAL A 148 -8.24 11.30 14.91
C VAL A 148 -9.18 11.96 15.89
N GLU A 149 -10.30 11.31 16.19
CA GLU A 149 -11.18 11.62 17.29
C GLU A 149 -10.82 10.75 18.48
N VAL A 150 -10.59 11.33 19.62
CA VAL A 150 -10.25 10.65 20.87
C VAL A 150 -11.21 11.01 21.98
N GLU A 151 -11.34 10.14 22.98
CA GLU A 151 -12.05 10.44 24.20
C GLU A 151 -11.33 11.54 24.99
N GLY A 152 -12.10 12.51 25.46
CA GLY A 152 -11.59 13.64 26.22
C GLY A 152 -10.77 14.60 25.38
N GLU A 153 -9.75 15.17 26.00
CA GLU A 153 -8.84 16.16 25.41
C GLU A 153 -7.44 15.97 25.99
N LEU A 154 -6.44 15.92 25.14
CA LEU A 154 -5.04 15.85 25.57
C LEU A 154 -4.67 17.08 26.41
N GLU A 155 -3.99 16.84 27.50
CA GLU A 155 -3.34 17.88 28.26
C GLU A 155 -2.09 18.40 27.51
N LYS A 156 -1.66 19.62 27.79
CA LYS A 156 -0.50 20.24 27.13
C LYS A 156 0.76 19.37 27.20
N GLY A 157 1.04 18.79 28.36
CA GLY A 157 2.18 17.88 28.52
C GLY A 157 2.06 16.57 27.72
N GLN A 158 0.84 16.09 27.46
CA GLN A 158 0.59 14.91 26.63
C GLN A 158 0.78 15.25 25.13
N GLU A 159 0.36 16.43 24.68
CA GLU A 159 0.62 16.90 23.30
C GLU A 159 2.14 16.96 23.02
N GLU A 160 2.92 17.46 23.99
CA GLU A 160 4.38 17.50 23.89
C GLU A 160 4.99 16.08 23.84
N ARG A 161 4.44 15.12 24.60
CA ARG A 161 4.87 13.71 24.57
C ARG A 161 4.61 13.04 23.22
N VAL A 162 3.50 13.35 22.54
CA VAL A 162 3.23 12.82 21.19
C VAL A 162 4.34 13.17 20.21
N ILE A 163 4.94 14.34 20.34
CA ILE A 163 6.03 14.80 19.47
C ILE A 163 7.41 14.34 19.96
N SER A 164 7.67 14.42 21.26
CA SER A 164 8.97 14.04 21.83
C SER A 164 9.17 12.53 21.91
N GLY A 165 8.09 11.79 22.12
CA GLY A 165 8.05 10.34 22.13
C GLY A 165 7.17 9.76 23.23
N VAL A 166 6.45 8.72 22.88
CA VAL A 166 5.66 7.86 23.76
C VAL A 166 6.23 6.44 23.67
N ASP A 167 6.54 5.84 24.80
CA ASP A 167 7.02 4.46 24.85
C ASP A 167 5.85 3.49 24.70
N LEU A 168 5.90 2.65 23.70
CA LEU A 168 4.99 1.53 23.49
C LEU A 168 5.74 0.21 23.72
N GLU A 169 5.03 -0.90 23.85
CA GLU A 169 5.63 -2.24 24.07
C GLU A 169 6.68 -2.61 23.03
N ASP A 170 6.50 -2.15 21.79
CA ASP A 170 7.40 -2.42 20.65
C ASP A 170 8.36 -1.24 20.34
N GLY A 171 8.53 -0.33 21.30
CA GLY A 171 9.49 0.77 21.27
C GLY A 171 8.88 2.15 21.12
N LEU A 172 9.73 3.16 21.26
CA LEU A 172 9.38 4.57 21.20
C LEU A 172 8.70 4.93 19.87
N VAL A 173 7.62 5.70 19.95
CA VAL A 173 6.93 6.30 18.80
C VAL A 173 6.93 7.81 18.91
N LYS A 174 7.13 8.49 17.78
CA LYS A 174 7.09 9.94 17.66
C LYS A 174 6.21 10.34 16.50
N ALA A 175 5.32 11.30 16.71
CA ALA A 175 4.64 11.94 15.60
C ALA A 175 5.54 13.03 14.98
N ASP A 176 5.44 13.19 13.66
CA ASP A 176 6.09 14.29 12.94
C ASP A 176 5.41 15.64 13.25
N SER A 177 4.09 15.61 13.49
CA SER A 177 3.30 16.77 13.90
C SER A 177 2.01 16.33 14.59
N LEU A 178 1.52 17.19 15.48
CA LEU A 178 0.20 17.09 16.09
C LEU A 178 -0.44 18.50 16.09
N LYS A 179 -1.71 18.55 15.72
CA LYS A 179 -2.48 19.79 15.74
C LYS A 179 -3.89 19.52 16.23
N LYS A 180 -4.32 20.19 17.27
CA LYS A 180 -5.72 20.18 17.68
C LYS A 180 -6.58 20.88 16.65
N ILE A 181 -7.66 20.26 16.19
CA ILE A 181 -8.56 20.78 15.17
C ILE A 181 -9.77 21.43 15.83
N ARG A 182 -10.48 20.65 16.65
CA ARG A 182 -11.69 21.11 17.34
C ARG A 182 -11.99 20.23 18.54
N LYS A 183 -12.77 20.77 19.46
CA LYS A 183 -13.48 20.00 20.48
C LYS A 183 -14.90 19.76 19.99
N THR A 184 -15.34 18.52 19.92
CA THR A 184 -16.69 18.19 19.46
C THR A 184 -17.72 18.49 20.55
N ASN A 185 -17.40 18.06 21.78
CA ASN A 185 -18.19 18.24 22.98
C ASN A 185 -17.27 18.16 24.22
N LYS A 186 -17.82 17.98 25.42
CA LYS A 186 -17.00 17.78 26.63
C LYS A 186 -16.28 16.42 26.68
N GLU A 187 -16.70 15.47 25.83
CA GLU A 187 -16.31 14.05 25.88
C GLU A 187 -15.32 13.64 24.80
N SER A 188 -15.16 14.42 23.72
CA SER A 188 -14.22 14.09 22.65
C SER A 188 -13.56 15.30 21.99
N SER A 189 -12.40 15.08 21.44
CA SER A 189 -11.61 16.08 20.70
C SER A 189 -10.99 15.51 19.43
N TRP A 190 -10.84 16.37 18.42
CA TRP A 190 -10.24 16.03 17.15
C TRP A 190 -8.83 16.59 17.02
N TYR A 191 -7.92 15.73 16.58
CA TYR A 191 -6.55 16.10 16.27
C TYR A 191 -6.19 15.68 14.83
N GLU A 192 -5.32 16.46 14.22
CA GLU A 192 -4.58 16.07 13.02
C GLU A 192 -3.20 15.60 13.46
N ILE A 193 -2.83 14.37 13.11
CA ILE A 193 -1.53 13.80 13.42
C ILE A 193 -0.83 13.32 12.14
N SER A 194 0.48 13.61 12.02
CA SER A 194 1.32 13.10 10.96
C SER A 194 2.34 12.13 11.53
N ILE A 195 2.54 10.98 10.85
CA ILE A 195 3.46 9.94 11.26
C ILE A 195 4.07 9.27 10.03
N HIS A 196 5.37 8.93 10.05
CA HIS A 196 6.04 8.23 8.95
C HIS A 196 6.16 6.72 9.17
N GLU A 197 5.95 6.24 10.38
CA GLU A 197 5.93 4.82 10.71
C GLU A 197 4.65 4.11 10.27
N GLY A 198 4.68 2.76 10.30
CA GLY A 198 3.57 1.90 9.89
C GLY A 198 3.39 0.67 10.77
N ARG A 199 3.84 0.71 12.06
CA ARG A 199 3.63 -0.39 13.01
C ARG A 199 2.14 -0.64 13.23
N TYR A 200 1.81 -1.84 13.68
CA TYR A 200 0.43 -2.27 13.94
C TYR A 200 -0.30 -1.27 14.85
N GLN A 201 -1.43 -0.75 14.37
CA GLN A 201 -2.33 0.17 15.08
C GLN A 201 -1.64 1.36 15.79
N ILE A 202 -0.52 1.84 15.25
CA ILE A 202 0.39 2.76 15.94
C ILE A 202 -0.28 4.01 16.46
N VAL A 203 -1.18 4.65 15.68
CA VAL A 203 -1.89 5.86 16.12
C VAL A 203 -2.86 5.54 17.25
N ARG A 204 -3.58 4.41 17.17
CA ARG A 204 -4.51 4.00 18.23
C ARG A 204 -3.78 3.72 19.53
N ARG A 205 -2.72 2.93 19.49
CA ARG A 205 -1.89 2.58 20.65
C ARG A 205 -1.23 3.80 21.28
N LEU A 206 -0.78 4.76 20.45
CA LEU A 206 -0.18 6.01 20.94
C LEU A 206 -1.17 6.79 21.81
N PHE A 207 -2.40 6.99 21.34
CA PHE A 207 -3.39 7.73 22.11
C PHE A 207 -3.94 6.93 23.29
N GLU A 208 -4.07 5.61 23.16
CA GLU A 208 -4.47 4.70 24.25
C GLU A 208 -3.47 4.72 25.40
N GLU A 209 -2.16 4.74 25.12
CA GLU A 209 -1.08 4.87 26.11
C GLU A 209 -1.14 6.21 26.88
N LEU A 210 -1.72 7.23 26.26
CA LEU A 210 -1.94 8.54 26.89
C LEU A 210 -3.29 8.59 27.66
N GLY A 211 -4.06 7.51 27.66
CA GLY A 211 -5.38 7.45 28.33
C GLY A 211 -6.53 8.01 27.49
N HIS A 212 -6.35 8.18 26.18
CA HIS A 212 -7.34 8.73 25.26
C HIS A 212 -7.70 7.76 24.14
N PRO A 213 -8.62 6.80 24.35
CA PRO A 213 -9.05 5.85 23.33
C PRO A 213 -9.50 6.53 22.03
N VAL A 214 -9.11 5.96 20.90
CA VAL A 214 -9.46 6.50 19.57
C VAL A 214 -10.85 6.03 19.15
N LEU A 215 -11.78 6.98 19.02
CA LEU A 215 -13.16 6.78 18.59
C LEU A 215 -13.27 6.66 17.07
N GLN A 216 -12.58 7.57 16.33
CA GLN A 216 -12.54 7.56 14.88
C GLN A 216 -11.12 7.86 14.37
N LEU A 217 -10.72 7.19 13.29
CA LEU A 217 -9.41 7.36 12.68
C LEU A 217 -9.55 7.38 11.16
N ILE A 218 -9.25 8.54 10.56
CA ILE A 218 -9.39 8.77 9.11
C ILE A 218 -8.03 9.13 8.54
N ARG A 219 -7.47 8.32 7.65
CA ARG A 219 -6.26 8.71 6.92
C ARG A 219 -6.61 9.69 5.81
N THR A 220 -6.13 10.92 5.92
CA THR A 220 -6.40 12.01 4.98
C THR A 220 -5.30 12.19 3.94
N GLU A 221 -4.07 11.76 4.26
CA GLU A 221 -2.93 11.87 3.34
C GLU A 221 -2.07 10.60 3.37
N PHE A 222 -1.53 10.25 2.22
CA PHE A 222 -0.54 9.21 2.04
C PHE A 222 0.57 9.73 1.15
N GLY A 223 1.68 10.17 1.75
CA GLY A 223 2.70 10.96 1.08
C GLY A 223 2.10 12.22 0.46
N PRO A 224 2.33 12.48 -0.84
CA PRO A 224 1.78 13.65 -1.51
C PRO A 224 0.33 13.50 -1.96
N ILE A 225 -0.30 12.34 -1.75
CA ILE A 225 -1.66 12.06 -2.21
C ILE A 225 -2.65 12.44 -1.11
N LEU A 226 -3.64 13.25 -1.49
CA LEU A 226 -4.69 13.72 -0.59
C LEU A 226 -5.98 12.93 -0.81
N LEU A 227 -6.70 12.67 0.27
CA LEU A 227 -8.06 12.14 0.21
C LEU A 227 -8.99 13.12 -0.52
N GLY A 228 -8.88 14.42 -0.22
CA GLY A 228 -9.71 15.48 -0.81
C GLY A 228 -11.20 15.23 -0.58
N GLU A 229 -12.00 15.48 -1.60
CA GLU A 229 -13.46 15.33 -1.59
C GLU A 229 -13.94 13.89 -1.88
N LEU A 230 -13.02 12.91 -1.91
CA LEU A 230 -13.37 11.52 -2.16
C LEU A 230 -14.28 10.99 -1.05
N LYS A 231 -15.43 10.45 -1.42
CA LYS A 231 -16.42 9.93 -0.47
C LYS A 231 -16.13 8.47 -0.11
N ALA A 232 -16.55 8.03 1.07
CA ALA A 232 -16.40 6.66 1.54
C ALA A 232 -16.95 5.65 0.50
N GLY A 233 -16.18 4.60 0.21
CA GLY A 233 -16.50 3.59 -0.79
C GLY A 233 -16.29 4.04 -2.24
N ARG A 234 -15.76 5.23 -2.49
CA ARG A 234 -15.45 5.71 -3.84
C ARG A 234 -13.96 5.67 -4.12
N SER A 235 -13.65 5.54 -5.42
CA SER A 235 -12.29 5.53 -5.93
C SER A 235 -12.12 6.54 -7.07
N ARG A 236 -10.87 6.94 -7.31
CA ARG A 236 -10.45 7.71 -8.48
C ARG A 236 -9.06 7.29 -8.90
N HIS A 237 -8.74 7.45 -10.16
CA HIS A 237 -7.34 7.35 -10.61
C HIS A 237 -6.51 8.50 -10.05
N LEU A 238 -5.21 8.25 -9.80
CA LEU A 238 -4.26 9.33 -9.56
C LEU A 238 -4.06 10.10 -10.86
N ASN A 239 -4.03 11.42 -10.78
CA ASN A 239 -3.66 12.24 -11.91
C ASN A 239 -2.14 12.27 -12.11
N GLN A 240 -1.69 12.80 -13.27
CA GLN A 240 -0.29 12.84 -13.63
C GLN A 240 0.58 13.59 -12.61
N VAL A 241 0.07 14.69 -12.08
CA VAL A 241 0.80 15.53 -11.09
C VAL A 241 0.98 14.80 -9.76
N GLU A 242 -0.06 14.10 -9.29
CA GLU A 242 -0.01 13.27 -8.08
C GLU A 242 1.01 12.14 -8.25
N LEU A 243 1.00 11.48 -9.40
CA LEU A 243 1.89 10.37 -9.69
C LEU A 243 3.35 10.83 -9.77
N GLU A 244 3.62 11.96 -10.41
CA GLU A 244 4.97 12.56 -10.47
C GLU A 244 5.49 12.93 -9.08
N LYS A 245 4.65 13.57 -8.24
CA LYS A 245 5.01 13.87 -6.86
C LYS A 245 5.31 12.60 -6.05
N LEU A 246 4.51 11.55 -6.25
CA LEU A 246 4.71 10.27 -5.55
C LEU A 246 6.01 9.60 -5.98
N TYR A 247 6.31 9.57 -7.28
CA TYR A 247 7.57 9.04 -7.80
C TYR A 247 8.79 9.82 -7.28
N ASN A 248 8.72 11.16 -7.26
CA ASN A 248 9.80 12.00 -6.76
C ASN A 248 10.11 11.72 -5.29
N VAL A 249 9.08 11.66 -4.42
CA VAL A 249 9.25 11.37 -3.00
C VAL A 249 9.82 9.96 -2.77
N LEU A 250 9.45 8.99 -3.62
CA LEU A 250 9.92 7.60 -3.53
C LEU A 250 11.22 7.36 -4.31
N SER A 251 11.84 8.38 -4.90
CA SER A 251 13.05 8.29 -5.72
C SER A 251 12.94 7.23 -6.83
N ILE A 252 11.77 7.13 -7.46
CA ILE A 252 11.53 6.24 -8.61
C ILE A 252 11.86 7.02 -9.89
N ASN A 253 12.95 6.63 -10.55
CA ASN A 253 13.28 7.16 -11.87
C ASN A 253 12.31 6.57 -12.90
N LYS A 254 11.78 7.44 -13.78
CA LYS A 254 10.99 7.03 -14.95
C LYS A 254 11.87 6.58 -16.10
#